data_7037879893b7f6c524ff424295a1728f
#
_entry.id   7037879893b7f6c524ff424295a1728f
#
_cell.length_a   1.000
_cell.length_b   1.000
_cell.length_c   1.000
_cell.angle_alpha   90.00
_cell.angle_beta   90.00
_cell.angle_gamma   90.00
#
_symmetry.space_group_name_H-M   'P 1'
#
loop_
_entity.id
_entity.type
_entity.pdbx_description
1 polymer ?
#
loop_
_entity_poly.entity_id
_entity_poly.type
_entity_poly.pdbx_seq_one_letter_code
_entity_poly.pdbx_strand_id
1 'polypeptide(L)'
;MEPTNGVHQPEEQIVEPATEQMKVAPALLDSTQADPVMTEPLGVAKSAVNGTAITRTPAPERTGQPVIDVSDLRKTYTMGEMEVHALRGASVKIYPGEMVAIMGPSGSGKSTLMNIVGCLDVPSGGVYRLDGIDVSRLTDDKLAEIRSKKIGFVFQSFNLLSRTTALANVELPLVYAGVTGRQRRKRAEESLSLVGLGDRLDHKPNELSGGQQQRVAIARALINRPAMILADEPTGNLDTKTSKEIMELFQSLNRDRGMTIIFVTHDPETADYCQRVIHIRDGLVERDEQLIDHSPEGLRKAVQVL
;
A
#
# COMPACT_ATOMS: atom_id res chain seq x y z
N MET A 1 -65.76 30.40 22.51
CA MET A 1 -64.65 30.55 23.46
C MET A 1 -63.67 29.43 23.17
N GLU A 2 -62.74 29.70 22.35
CA GLU A 2 -61.56 28.81 22.14
C GLU A 2 -60.44 29.32 23.05
N PRO A 3 -59.54 28.42 23.49
CA PRO A 3 -58.17 28.81 23.77
C PRO A 3 -57.22 28.15 22.80
N THR A 4 -56.49 28.99 22.12
CA THR A 4 -55.33 28.73 21.29
C THR A 4 -54.18 28.16 22.13
N ASN A 5 -53.71 26.97 21.77
CA ASN A 5 -52.43 26.41 22.27
C ASN A 5 -51.30 26.73 21.28
N GLY A 6 -50.42 27.62 21.68
CA GLY A 6 -49.17 27.93 21.02
C GLY A 6 -48.15 26.81 21.27
N VAL A 7 -47.71 26.17 20.21
CA VAL A 7 -46.58 25.22 20.22
C VAL A 7 -45.32 26.02 19.99
N HIS A 8 -44.48 26.15 21.00
CA HIS A 8 -43.09 26.62 20.86
C HIS A 8 -42.26 25.52 20.23
N GLN A 9 -41.69 25.79 19.06
CA GLN A 9 -40.59 25.02 18.47
C GLN A 9 -39.25 25.58 19.04
N PRO A 10 -38.31 24.71 19.44
CA PRO A 10 -36.97 25.16 19.77
C PRO A 10 -36.15 25.40 18.47
N GLU A 11 -35.52 26.55 18.42
CA GLU A 11 -34.52 26.90 17.37
C GLU A 11 -33.30 25.93 17.44
N GLU A 12 -33.06 25.21 16.36
CA GLU A 12 -31.80 24.51 16.15
C GLU A 12 -30.68 25.51 15.89
N GLN A 13 -29.74 25.59 16.84
CA GLN A 13 -28.47 26.29 16.62
C GLN A 13 -27.59 25.45 15.71
N ILE A 14 -27.40 25.98 14.50
CA ILE A 14 -26.40 25.46 13.54
C ILE A 14 -25.01 25.85 14.07
N VAL A 15 -24.24 24.87 14.52
CA VAL A 15 -22.83 25.04 14.89
C VAL A 15 -22.00 24.91 13.62
N GLU A 16 -21.43 26.02 13.15
CA GLU A 16 -20.44 26.02 12.07
C GLU A 16 -19.13 25.37 12.56
N PRO A 17 -18.47 24.54 11.73
CA PRO A 17 -17.17 23.99 12.08
C PRO A 17 -16.08 25.06 11.94
N ALA A 18 -15.28 25.21 13.00
CA ALA A 18 -14.12 26.09 13.04
C ALA A 18 -13.08 25.70 12.00
N THR A 19 -12.83 26.58 11.05
CA THR A 19 -11.72 26.53 10.10
C THR A 19 -10.43 26.97 10.79
N GLU A 20 -9.58 26.01 11.14
CA GLU A 20 -8.23 26.27 11.64
C GLU A 20 -7.32 26.69 10.48
N GLN A 21 -7.01 27.97 10.43
CA GLN A 21 -6.10 28.56 9.44
C GLN A 21 -4.66 28.19 9.79
N MET A 22 -4.07 27.27 9.04
CA MET A 22 -2.62 27.03 9.06
C MET A 22 -1.89 28.22 8.41
N LYS A 23 -1.23 29.04 9.23
CA LYS A 23 -0.30 30.10 8.77
C LYS A 23 0.97 29.46 8.20
N VAL A 24 1.15 29.59 6.89
CA VAL A 24 2.41 29.28 6.22
C VAL A 24 3.30 30.52 6.32
N ALA A 25 4.46 30.38 6.95
CA ALA A 25 5.50 31.43 6.95
C ALA A 25 6.30 31.38 5.63
N PRO A 26 6.68 32.54 5.05
CA PRO A 26 7.49 32.57 3.84
C PRO A 26 8.97 32.31 4.15
N ALA A 27 9.56 31.30 3.50
CA ALA A 27 11.00 31.06 3.51
C ALA A 27 11.70 32.06 2.58
N LEU A 28 12.66 32.78 3.12
CA LEU A 28 13.57 33.69 2.42
C LEU A 28 14.45 32.90 1.44
N LEU A 29 14.45 33.38 0.19
CA LEU A 29 15.44 33.04 -0.84
C LEU A 29 16.77 33.68 -0.47
N ASP A 30 17.79 32.84 -0.30
CA ASP A 30 19.18 33.33 -0.40
C ASP A 30 19.88 32.61 -1.55
N SER A 31 20.49 33.45 -2.39
CA SER A 31 21.14 33.07 -3.64
C SER A 31 22.65 32.93 -3.41
N THR A 32 23.24 32.10 -4.25
CA THR A 32 24.67 31.93 -4.57
C THR A 32 25.44 30.85 -3.81
N GLN A 33 25.66 29.74 -4.50
CA GLN A 33 27.00 29.25 -4.94
C GLN A 33 26.84 27.91 -5.67
N ALA A 34 27.20 27.89 -6.94
CA ALA A 34 27.36 26.68 -7.74
C ALA A 34 28.73 26.09 -7.44
N ASP A 35 28.76 24.91 -6.84
CA ASP A 35 29.94 24.06 -6.77
C ASP A 35 29.97 23.00 -7.91
N PRO A 36 31.14 22.60 -8.39
CA PRO A 36 31.26 21.85 -9.64
C PRO A 36 30.78 20.40 -9.49
N VAL A 37 30.04 19.94 -10.51
CA VAL A 37 29.59 18.55 -10.68
C VAL A 37 30.81 17.63 -10.76
N MET A 38 31.12 16.94 -9.67
CA MET A 38 31.95 15.76 -9.66
C MET A 38 31.09 14.56 -10.05
N THR A 39 31.27 14.09 -11.28
CA THR A 39 30.72 12.79 -11.73
C THR A 39 31.52 11.66 -11.10
N GLU A 40 31.09 11.18 -9.93
CA GLU A 40 31.54 9.88 -9.46
C GLU A 40 30.78 8.75 -10.19
N PRO A 41 31.45 7.64 -10.53
CA PRO A 41 30.77 6.49 -11.09
C PRO A 41 29.80 5.92 -10.06
N LEU A 42 28.58 5.57 -10.48
CA LEU A 42 27.51 4.98 -9.69
C LEU A 42 28.04 3.84 -8.80
N GLY A 43 28.35 4.17 -7.57
CA GLY A 43 28.79 3.22 -6.56
C GLY A 43 27.65 2.26 -6.22
N VAL A 44 27.91 0.97 -6.31
CA VAL A 44 27.04 -0.10 -5.83
C VAL A 44 26.82 0.11 -4.33
N ALA A 45 25.63 0.57 -3.95
CA ALA A 45 25.27 0.70 -2.54
C ALA A 45 25.13 -0.71 -1.95
N LYS A 46 25.89 -1.01 -0.89
CA LYS A 46 25.78 -2.26 -0.13
C LYS A 46 25.05 -1.98 1.16
N SER A 47 23.93 -2.67 1.38
CA SER A 47 23.29 -2.76 2.68
C SER A 47 23.30 -4.22 3.16
N ALA A 48 23.11 -4.44 4.44
CA ALA A 48 23.08 -5.78 4.98
C ALA A 48 21.81 -5.96 5.83
N VAL A 49 21.02 -6.97 5.50
CA VAL A 49 19.91 -7.45 6.31
C VAL A 49 20.29 -8.83 6.82
N ASN A 50 20.20 -9.05 8.13
CA ASN A 50 20.59 -10.31 8.77
C ASN A 50 22.06 -10.74 8.50
N GLY A 51 22.99 -9.78 8.33
CA GLY A 51 24.40 -10.05 8.08
C GLY A 51 24.76 -10.47 6.66
N THR A 52 23.83 -10.47 5.72
CA THR A 52 24.06 -10.80 4.30
C THR A 52 24.24 -9.52 3.48
N ALA A 53 25.26 -9.49 2.62
CA ALA A 53 25.48 -8.36 1.71
C ALA A 53 24.42 -8.37 0.60
N ILE A 54 23.73 -7.24 0.44
CA ILE A 54 22.76 -7.01 -0.65
C ILE A 54 23.39 -6.08 -1.68
N THR A 55 23.31 -6.45 -2.94
CA THR A 55 23.75 -5.62 -4.06
C THR A 55 22.55 -5.15 -4.85
N ARG A 56 22.51 -3.85 -5.19
CA ARG A 56 21.45 -3.22 -6.01
C ARG A 56 21.92 -3.17 -7.47
N THR A 57 21.13 -3.73 -8.36
CA THR A 57 21.37 -3.70 -9.82
C THR A 57 20.10 -3.26 -10.53
N PRO A 58 20.17 -2.71 -11.76
CA PRO A 58 18.98 -2.46 -12.56
C PRO A 58 18.11 -3.71 -12.66
N ALA A 59 16.79 -3.55 -12.54
CA ALA A 59 15.87 -4.68 -12.65
C ALA A 59 15.93 -5.27 -14.07
N PRO A 60 16.03 -6.62 -14.23
CA PRO A 60 16.05 -7.25 -15.52
C PRO A 60 14.69 -7.11 -16.23
N GLU A 61 14.73 -7.14 -17.57
CA GLU A 61 13.48 -7.30 -18.34
C GLU A 61 12.88 -8.67 -18.06
N ARG A 62 11.59 -8.68 -17.66
CA ARG A 62 10.85 -9.91 -17.38
C ARG A 62 9.86 -10.20 -18.50
N THR A 63 9.67 -11.48 -18.77
CA THR A 63 8.70 -11.98 -19.75
C THR A 63 7.42 -12.45 -19.05
N GLY A 64 6.28 -12.37 -19.75
CA GLY A 64 4.97 -12.77 -19.22
C GLY A 64 4.02 -11.60 -19.03
N GLN A 65 2.80 -11.92 -18.59
CA GLN A 65 1.77 -10.91 -18.32
C GLN A 65 1.98 -10.30 -16.93
N PRO A 66 2.20 -8.98 -16.83
CA PRO A 66 2.32 -8.32 -15.54
C PRO A 66 0.97 -8.29 -14.80
N VAL A 67 1.01 -8.35 -13.48
CA VAL A 67 -0.17 -8.09 -12.63
C VAL A 67 -0.51 -6.61 -12.60
N ILE A 68 0.51 -5.74 -12.66
CA ILE A 68 0.40 -4.30 -12.83
C ILE A 68 1.17 -3.90 -14.08
N ASP A 69 0.50 -3.25 -15.02
CA ASP A 69 1.08 -2.62 -16.20
C ASP A 69 0.63 -1.17 -16.28
N VAL A 70 1.51 -0.28 -15.88
CA VAL A 70 1.31 1.18 -15.87
C VAL A 70 2.22 1.79 -16.93
N SER A 71 1.62 2.58 -17.85
CA SER A 71 2.34 3.26 -18.93
C SER A 71 1.95 4.73 -19.01
N ASP A 72 2.93 5.62 -18.90
CA ASP A 72 2.79 7.08 -18.98
C ASP A 72 1.70 7.63 -18.05
N LEU A 73 1.61 7.10 -16.82
CA LEU A 73 0.54 7.42 -15.88
C LEU A 73 0.68 8.85 -15.39
N ARG A 74 -0.39 9.63 -15.56
CA ARG A 74 -0.47 11.03 -15.16
C ARG A 74 -1.63 11.26 -14.22
N LYS A 75 -1.40 12.09 -13.22
CA LYS A 75 -2.47 12.56 -12.31
C LYS A 75 -2.26 14.02 -11.98
N THR A 76 -3.27 14.80 -12.30
CA THR A 76 -3.37 16.23 -11.93
C THR A 76 -4.57 16.41 -11.03
N TYR A 77 -4.37 17.07 -9.90
CA TYR A 77 -5.44 17.52 -9.02
C TYR A 77 -5.64 19.02 -9.22
N THR A 78 -6.90 19.44 -9.39
CA THR A 78 -7.27 20.85 -9.50
C THR A 78 -7.81 21.31 -8.15
N MET A 79 -7.17 22.32 -7.57
CA MET A 79 -7.55 22.94 -6.29
C MET A 79 -7.83 24.43 -6.52
N GLY A 80 -9.07 24.77 -6.86
CA GLY A 80 -9.41 26.10 -7.34
C GLY A 80 -8.70 26.43 -8.65
N GLU A 81 -7.88 27.47 -8.68
CA GLU A 81 -7.08 27.88 -9.85
C GLU A 81 -5.70 27.18 -9.92
N MET A 82 -5.34 26.42 -8.89
CA MET A 82 -4.03 25.73 -8.84
C MET A 82 -4.14 24.31 -9.36
N GLU A 83 -3.17 23.90 -10.20
CA GLU A 83 -3.00 22.51 -10.63
C GLU A 83 -1.77 21.90 -9.96
N VAL A 84 -1.96 20.71 -9.39
CA VAL A 84 -0.90 19.92 -8.80
C VAL A 84 -0.70 18.64 -9.63
N HIS A 85 0.41 18.57 -10.35
CA HIS A 85 0.79 17.41 -11.16
C HIS A 85 1.48 16.37 -10.27
N ALA A 86 0.68 15.51 -9.64
CA ALA A 86 1.17 14.50 -8.70
C ALA A 86 1.88 13.33 -9.39
N LEU A 87 1.44 12.95 -10.61
CA LEU A 87 2.15 12.02 -11.50
C LEU A 87 2.32 12.67 -12.87
N ARG A 88 3.53 12.53 -13.46
CA ARG A 88 3.95 13.22 -14.67
C ARG A 88 4.31 12.29 -15.82
N GLY A 89 3.92 11.01 -15.75
CA GLY A 89 4.24 9.99 -16.76
C GLY A 89 4.96 8.77 -16.17
N ALA A 90 4.58 8.38 -14.96
CA ALA A 90 5.15 7.19 -14.32
C ALA A 90 4.82 5.93 -15.13
N SER A 91 5.84 5.09 -15.37
CA SER A 91 5.69 3.80 -16.06
C SER A 91 6.34 2.71 -15.23
N VAL A 92 5.60 1.64 -14.96
CA VAL A 92 6.08 0.51 -14.16
C VAL A 92 5.31 -0.77 -14.48
N LYS A 93 6.01 -1.90 -14.50
CA LYS A 93 5.39 -3.23 -14.60
C LYS A 93 5.79 -4.04 -13.38
N ILE A 94 4.80 -4.71 -12.75
CA ILE A 94 5.03 -5.63 -11.64
C ILE A 94 4.43 -6.97 -12.01
N TYR A 95 5.20 -8.03 -11.80
CA TYR A 95 4.85 -9.37 -12.23
C TYR A 95 4.32 -10.24 -11.06
N PRO A 96 3.54 -11.28 -11.35
CA PRO A 96 3.06 -12.19 -10.31
C PRO A 96 4.19 -12.77 -9.47
N GLY A 97 4.00 -12.80 -8.15
CA GLY A 97 4.97 -13.33 -7.19
C GLY A 97 6.12 -12.38 -6.84
N GLU A 98 6.17 -11.16 -7.37
CA GLU A 98 7.16 -10.17 -6.95
C GLU A 98 6.83 -9.60 -5.57
N MET A 99 7.88 -9.32 -4.80
CA MET A 99 7.84 -8.53 -3.58
C MET A 99 8.61 -7.24 -3.82
N VAL A 100 7.89 -6.12 -3.95
CA VAL A 100 8.41 -4.83 -4.46
C VAL A 100 8.20 -3.74 -3.44
N ALA A 101 9.20 -2.88 -3.24
CA ALA A 101 9.06 -1.63 -2.49
C ALA A 101 8.99 -0.43 -3.46
N ILE A 102 8.00 0.45 -3.28
CA ILE A 102 7.90 1.76 -3.92
C ILE A 102 8.37 2.79 -2.92
N MET A 103 9.50 3.42 -3.19
CA MET A 103 10.16 4.39 -2.31
C MET A 103 10.23 5.79 -2.93
N GLY A 104 10.50 6.77 -2.09
CA GLY A 104 10.74 8.16 -2.52
C GLY A 104 10.44 9.15 -1.39
N PRO A 105 10.86 10.40 -1.52
CA PRO A 105 10.62 11.43 -0.51
C PRO A 105 9.14 11.76 -0.35
N SER A 106 8.79 12.48 0.71
CA SER A 106 7.42 13.00 0.88
C SER A 106 7.04 13.89 -0.31
N GLY A 107 5.80 13.79 -0.79
CA GLY A 107 5.33 14.57 -1.94
C GLY A 107 5.79 14.06 -3.32
N SER A 108 6.56 12.98 -3.42
CA SER A 108 7.05 12.46 -4.71
C SER A 108 5.99 11.81 -5.62
N GLY A 109 4.76 11.61 -5.12
CA GLY A 109 3.66 10.96 -5.86
C GLY A 109 3.38 9.51 -5.47
N LYS A 110 4.06 8.93 -4.47
CA LYS A 110 3.86 7.54 -4.03
C LYS A 110 2.42 7.21 -3.64
N SER A 111 1.82 8.02 -2.76
CA SER A 111 0.43 7.81 -2.33
C SER A 111 -0.56 7.97 -3.48
N THR A 112 -0.29 8.89 -4.41
CA THR A 112 -1.11 9.04 -5.62
C THR A 112 -0.99 7.80 -6.51
N LEU A 113 0.23 7.31 -6.75
CA LEU A 113 0.44 6.06 -7.50
C LEU A 113 -0.26 4.88 -6.80
N MET A 114 -0.10 4.77 -5.48
CA MET A 114 -0.76 3.74 -4.68
C MET A 114 -2.29 3.78 -4.80
N ASN A 115 -2.89 4.98 -4.73
CA ASN A 115 -4.34 5.13 -4.85
C ASN A 115 -4.84 4.70 -6.23
N ILE A 116 -4.13 5.05 -7.31
CA ILE A 116 -4.51 4.63 -8.66
C ILE A 116 -4.30 3.13 -8.85
N VAL A 117 -3.14 2.60 -8.45
CA VAL A 117 -2.84 1.16 -8.51
C VAL A 117 -3.82 0.36 -7.64
N GLY A 118 -4.24 0.94 -6.53
CA GLY A 118 -5.26 0.39 -5.63
C GLY A 118 -6.70 0.52 -6.13
N CYS A 119 -6.94 1.09 -7.31
CA CYS A 119 -8.29 1.39 -7.81
C CYS A 119 -9.12 2.24 -6.84
N LEU A 120 -8.46 3.14 -6.07
CA LEU A 120 -9.07 4.12 -5.17
C LEU A 120 -9.25 5.47 -5.86
N ASP A 121 -8.51 5.71 -6.94
CA ASP A 121 -8.56 6.91 -7.76
C ASP A 121 -8.34 6.54 -9.23
N VAL A 122 -8.67 7.45 -10.14
CA VAL A 122 -8.47 7.29 -11.59
C VAL A 122 -7.36 8.20 -12.09
N PRO A 123 -6.56 7.78 -13.08
CA PRO A 123 -5.54 8.64 -13.67
C PRO A 123 -6.17 9.76 -14.49
N SER A 124 -5.47 10.90 -14.62
CA SER A 124 -5.83 11.96 -15.57
C SER A 124 -5.37 11.65 -17.00
N GLY A 125 -4.42 10.73 -17.15
CA GLY A 125 -3.89 10.27 -18.44
C GLY A 125 -2.99 9.06 -18.30
N GLY A 126 -2.61 8.48 -19.43
CA GLY A 126 -1.86 7.22 -19.48
C GLY A 126 -2.77 5.99 -19.42
N VAL A 127 -2.16 4.82 -19.24
CA VAL A 127 -2.86 3.53 -19.21
C VAL A 127 -2.46 2.75 -17.98
N TYR A 128 -3.45 2.19 -17.30
CA TYR A 128 -3.24 1.22 -16.21
C TYR A 128 -4.03 -0.07 -16.48
N ARG A 129 -3.31 -1.19 -16.55
CA ARG A 129 -3.91 -2.52 -16.60
C ARG A 129 -3.59 -3.28 -15.33
N LEU A 130 -4.64 -3.83 -14.71
CA LEU A 130 -4.56 -4.72 -13.56
C LEU A 130 -4.92 -6.13 -13.99
N ASP A 131 -3.98 -7.05 -13.89
CA ASP A 131 -4.15 -8.46 -14.31
C ASP A 131 -4.74 -8.55 -15.74
N GLY A 132 -4.20 -7.73 -16.66
CA GLY A 132 -4.62 -7.62 -18.06
C GLY A 132 -5.88 -6.80 -18.33
N ILE A 133 -6.62 -6.38 -17.32
CA ILE A 133 -7.85 -5.58 -17.46
C ILE A 133 -7.47 -4.08 -17.47
N ASP A 134 -7.81 -3.35 -18.52
CA ASP A 134 -7.67 -1.89 -18.53
C ASP A 134 -8.67 -1.24 -17.57
N VAL A 135 -8.13 -0.65 -16.51
CA VAL A 135 -8.93 -0.02 -15.44
C VAL A 135 -8.91 1.51 -15.51
N SER A 136 -8.18 2.09 -16.47
CA SER A 136 -7.92 3.54 -16.56
C SER A 136 -9.18 4.39 -16.69
N ARG A 137 -10.27 3.81 -17.21
CA ARG A 137 -11.52 4.55 -17.56
C ARG A 137 -12.77 3.86 -17.05
N LEU A 138 -12.65 2.98 -16.07
CA LEU A 138 -13.80 2.29 -15.49
C LEU A 138 -14.58 3.22 -14.56
N THR A 139 -15.87 2.92 -14.39
CA THR A 139 -16.72 3.59 -13.40
C THR A 139 -16.33 3.16 -11.98
N ASP A 140 -16.68 3.98 -10.99
CA ASP A 140 -16.39 3.72 -9.57
C ASP A 140 -16.91 2.36 -9.10
N ASP A 141 -18.10 1.95 -9.55
CA ASP A 141 -18.68 0.63 -9.24
C ASP A 141 -17.81 -0.51 -9.77
N LYS A 142 -17.30 -0.38 -11.00
CA LYS A 142 -16.41 -1.38 -11.60
C LYS A 142 -15.05 -1.41 -10.92
N LEU A 143 -14.50 -0.25 -10.58
CA LEU A 143 -13.28 -0.14 -9.80
C LEU A 143 -13.45 -0.78 -8.41
N ALA A 144 -14.58 -0.55 -7.74
CA ALA A 144 -14.89 -1.17 -6.45
C ALA A 144 -15.00 -2.71 -6.55
N GLU A 145 -15.62 -3.22 -7.62
CA GLU A 145 -15.71 -4.66 -7.89
C GLU A 145 -14.31 -5.29 -8.08
N ILE A 146 -13.48 -4.67 -8.93
CA ILE A 146 -12.12 -5.13 -9.23
C ILE A 146 -11.25 -5.04 -7.97
N ARG A 147 -11.29 -3.93 -7.25
CA ARG A 147 -10.58 -3.72 -5.99
C ARG A 147 -10.90 -4.83 -4.99
N SER A 148 -12.19 -5.10 -4.77
CA SER A 148 -12.62 -6.15 -3.84
C SER A 148 -12.12 -7.55 -4.20
N LYS A 149 -11.99 -7.86 -5.50
CA LYS A 149 -11.61 -9.19 -5.99
C LYS A 149 -10.11 -9.38 -6.15
N LYS A 150 -9.37 -8.32 -6.52
CA LYS A 150 -7.98 -8.41 -6.98
C LYS A 150 -6.95 -7.83 -6.02
N ILE A 151 -7.37 -6.97 -5.08
CA ILE A 151 -6.45 -6.21 -4.24
C ILE A 151 -6.75 -6.43 -2.75
N GLY A 152 -5.74 -6.83 -1.99
CA GLY A 152 -5.76 -6.81 -0.54
C GLY A 152 -5.02 -5.58 -0.02
N PHE A 153 -5.65 -4.78 0.85
CA PHE A 153 -5.02 -3.60 1.43
C PHE A 153 -4.56 -3.84 2.86
N VAL A 154 -3.35 -3.37 3.15
CA VAL A 154 -2.78 -3.32 4.50
C VAL A 154 -2.28 -1.89 4.74
N PHE A 155 -2.72 -1.25 5.82
CA PHE A 155 -2.41 0.15 6.14
C PHE A 155 -1.61 0.28 7.44
N GLN A 156 -0.88 1.35 7.58
CA GLN A 156 -0.13 1.71 8.78
C GLN A 156 -1.01 1.75 10.04
N SER A 157 -2.22 2.30 9.94
CA SER A 157 -3.17 2.44 11.06
C SER A 157 -4.10 1.23 11.23
N PHE A 158 -3.76 0.07 10.61
CA PHE A 158 -4.52 -1.19 10.63
C PHE A 158 -5.94 -1.08 10.05
N ASN A 159 -6.63 0.04 10.23
CA ASN A 159 -8.00 0.34 9.77
C ASN A 159 -9.00 -0.76 10.14
N LEU A 160 -8.93 -1.23 11.40
CA LEU A 160 -9.86 -2.21 11.94
C LEU A 160 -11.09 -1.51 12.53
N LEU A 161 -12.24 -2.15 12.40
CA LEU A 161 -13.47 -1.71 13.07
C LEU A 161 -13.36 -2.00 14.57
N SER A 162 -13.19 -0.96 15.38
CA SER A 162 -12.82 -1.04 16.80
C SER A 162 -13.87 -1.75 17.69
N ARG A 163 -15.15 -1.75 17.26
CA ARG A 163 -16.26 -2.35 18.03
C ARG A 163 -16.57 -3.80 17.63
N THR A 164 -15.87 -4.34 16.64
CA THR A 164 -16.09 -5.69 16.13
C THR A 164 -14.89 -6.60 16.43
N THR A 165 -15.11 -7.91 16.48
CA THR A 165 -14.05 -8.89 16.74
C THR A 165 -13.06 -9.01 15.60
N ALA A 166 -11.91 -9.65 15.85
CA ALA A 166 -10.95 -10.00 14.81
C ALA A 166 -11.60 -10.82 13.68
N LEU A 167 -12.40 -11.82 14.04
CA LEU A 167 -13.16 -12.63 13.10
C LEU A 167 -14.08 -11.76 12.23
N ALA A 168 -14.89 -10.89 12.83
CA ALA A 168 -15.82 -10.04 12.10
C ALA A 168 -15.11 -9.03 11.20
N ASN A 169 -13.96 -8.48 11.62
CA ASN A 169 -13.12 -7.63 10.77
C ASN A 169 -12.63 -8.37 9.52
N VAL A 170 -12.22 -9.63 9.67
CA VAL A 170 -11.71 -10.44 8.55
C VAL A 170 -12.86 -10.92 7.66
N GLU A 171 -14.05 -11.17 8.20
CA GLU A 171 -15.23 -11.53 7.41
C GLU A 171 -15.75 -10.41 6.49
N LEU A 172 -15.47 -9.14 6.83
CA LEU A 172 -16.08 -7.97 6.19
C LEU A 172 -15.98 -7.96 4.65
N PRO A 173 -14.82 -8.22 4.01
CA PRO A 173 -14.75 -8.26 2.56
C PRO A 173 -15.64 -9.33 1.92
N LEU A 174 -15.85 -10.46 2.61
CA LEU A 174 -16.73 -11.52 2.15
C LEU A 174 -18.22 -11.18 2.27
N VAL A 175 -18.58 -10.27 3.19
CA VAL A 175 -19.95 -9.72 3.27
C VAL A 175 -20.27 -8.96 1.98
N TYR A 176 -19.37 -8.08 1.55
CA TYR A 176 -19.52 -7.35 0.28
C TYR A 176 -19.47 -8.25 -0.95
N ALA A 177 -18.75 -9.37 -0.87
CA ALA A 177 -18.70 -10.38 -1.92
C ALA A 177 -19.95 -11.31 -1.95
N GLY A 178 -20.94 -11.11 -1.07
CA GLY A 178 -22.18 -11.89 -1.02
C GLY A 178 -22.00 -13.35 -0.54
N VAL A 179 -20.88 -13.67 0.13
CA VAL A 179 -20.61 -15.03 0.64
C VAL A 179 -21.50 -15.34 1.85
N THR A 180 -22.05 -16.56 1.93
CA THR A 180 -22.92 -16.99 3.02
C THR A 180 -22.21 -17.00 4.39
N GLY A 181 -22.92 -16.74 5.48
CA GLY A 181 -22.35 -16.62 6.83
C GLY A 181 -21.48 -17.80 7.26
N ARG A 182 -21.94 -19.05 7.02
CA ARG A 182 -21.17 -20.25 7.37
C ARG A 182 -19.84 -20.34 6.60
N GLN A 183 -19.86 -20.01 5.30
CA GLN A 183 -18.64 -20.01 4.50
C GLN A 183 -17.69 -18.85 4.86
N ARG A 184 -18.26 -17.67 5.17
CA ARG A 184 -17.47 -16.52 5.64
C ARG A 184 -16.69 -16.87 6.89
N ARG A 185 -17.41 -17.36 7.92
CA ARG A 185 -16.80 -17.74 9.20
C ARG A 185 -15.65 -18.72 9.01
N LYS A 186 -15.87 -19.80 8.28
CA LYS A 186 -14.82 -20.80 8.00
C LYS A 186 -13.59 -20.19 7.35
N ARG A 187 -13.78 -19.37 6.29
CA ARG A 187 -12.66 -18.72 5.60
C ARG A 187 -11.92 -17.72 6.50
N ALA A 188 -12.65 -16.99 7.35
CA ALA A 188 -12.04 -16.04 8.27
C ALA A 188 -11.23 -16.74 9.37
N GLU A 189 -11.72 -17.85 9.92
CA GLU A 189 -10.99 -18.70 10.86
C GLU A 189 -9.70 -19.26 10.22
N GLU A 190 -9.77 -19.75 8.99
CA GLU A 190 -8.60 -20.22 8.24
C GLU A 190 -7.59 -19.07 8.00
N SER A 191 -8.08 -17.87 7.64
CA SER A 191 -7.22 -16.71 7.39
C SER A 191 -6.54 -16.20 8.66
N LEU A 192 -7.25 -16.15 9.79
CA LEU A 192 -6.68 -15.79 11.09
C LEU A 192 -5.67 -16.84 11.59
N SER A 193 -5.96 -18.11 11.40
CA SER A 193 -5.00 -19.18 11.72
C SER A 193 -3.71 -19.07 10.91
N LEU A 194 -3.81 -18.69 9.63
CA LEU A 194 -2.67 -18.49 8.75
C LEU A 194 -1.69 -17.43 9.26
N VAL A 195 -2.20 -16.38 9.90
CA VAL A 195 -1.38 -15.30 10.48
C VAL A 195 -1.06 -15.52 11.96
N GLY A 196 -1.36 -16.72 12.51
CA GLY A 196 -1.05 -17.10 13.89
C GLY A 196 -2.02 -16.51 14.93
N LEU A 197 -3.28 -16.26 14.57
CA LEU A 197 -4.31 -15.69 15.44
C LEU A 197 -5.57 -16.59 15.57
N GLY A 198 -5.42 -17.90 15.38
CA GLY A 198 -6.54 -18.84 15.48
C GLY A 198 -7.17 -18.93 16.88
N ASP A 199 -6.45 -18.53 17.92
CA ASP A 199 -6.90 -18.44 19.33
C ASP A 199 -7.44 -17.05 19.72
N ARG A 200 -7.49 -16.08 18.79
CA ARG A 200 -7.86 -14.67 19.04
C ARG A 200 -9.09 -14.22 18.27
N LEU A 201 -9.93 -15.15 17.81
CA LEU A 201 -11.07 -14.87 16.93
C LEU A 201 -12.06 -13.85 17.49
N ASP A 202 -12.36 -13.95 18.78
CA ASP A 202 -13.38 -13.14 19.45
C ASP A 202 -12.83 -11.86 20.11
N HIS A 203 -11.49 -11.64 20.04
CA HIS A 203 -10.87 -10.43 20.58
C HIS A 203 -11.19 -9.22 19.71
N LYS A 204 -11.42 -8.07 20.36
CA LYS A 204 -11.58 -6.77 19.70
C LYS A 204 -10.21 -6.11 19.51
N PRO A 205 -10.08 -5.12 18.59
CA PRO A 205 -8.80 -4.44 18.35
C PRO A 205 -8.14 -3.86 19.60
N ASN A 206 -8.90 -3.31 20.53
CA ASN A 206 -8.37 -2.78 21.80
C ASN A 206 -7.86 -3.86 22.78
N GLU A 207 -8.11 -5.13 22.52
CA GLU A 207 -7.65 -6.29 23.30
C GLU A 207 -6.43 -6.97 22.64
N LEU A 208 -5.97 -6.42 21.52
CA LEU A 208 -4.88 -6.95 20.70
C LEU A 208 -3.68 -5.99 20.70
N SER A 209 -2.46 -6.54 20.72
CA SER A 209 -1.24 -5.73 20.49
C SER A 209 -1.21 -5.16 19.08
N GLY A 210 -0.40 -4.13 18.81
CA GLY A 210 -0.25 -3.54 17.48
C GLY A 210 0.12 -4.56 16.41
N GLY A 211 1.05 -5.47 16.71
CA GLY A 211 1.42 -6.56 15.80
C GLY A 211 0.28 -7.56 15.55
N GLN A 212 -0.53 -7.86 16.58
CA GLN A 212 -1.72 -8.69 16.40
C GLN A 212 -2.78 -7.98 15.56
N GLN A 213 -3.01 -6.68 15.76
CA GLN A 213 -3.90 -5.88 14.92
C GLN A 213 -3.44 -5.88 13.46
N GLN A 214 -2.14 -5.73 13.22
CA GLN A 214 -1.59 -5.80 11.86
C GLN A 214 -1.78 -7.18 11.23
N ARG A 215 -1.59 -8.25 12.00
CA ARG A 215 -1.89 -9.62 11.53
C ARG A 215 -3.38 -9.80 11.17
N VAL A 216 -4.32 -9.22 11.93
CA VAL A 216 -5.75 -9.18 11.57
C VAL A 216 -5.97 -8.42 10.25
N ALA A 217 -5.30 -7.26 10.06
CA ALA A 217 -5.39 -6.50 8.81
C ALA A 217 -4.84 -7.30 7.61
N ILE A 218 -3.73 -8.03 7.79
CA ILE A 218 -3.18 -8.94 6.78
C ILE A 218 -4.15 -10.08 6.47
N ALA A 219 -4.74 -10.73 7.49
CA ALA A 219 -5.74 -11.79 7.30
C ALA A 219 -6.95 -11.29 6.52
N ARG A 220 -7.44 -10.06 6.83
CA ARG A 220 -8.51 -9.39 6.10
C ARG A 220 -8.13 -9.12 4.64
N ALA A 221 -6.90 -8.70 4.37
CA ALA A 221 -6.42 -8.48 3.02
C ALA A 221 -6.39 -9.77 2.17
N LEU A 222 -6.10 -10.90 2.79
CA LEU A 222 -5.97 -12.21 2.12
C LEU A 222 -7.31 -12.92 1.85
N ILE A 223 -8.40 -12.55 2.54
CA ILE A 223 -9.63 -13.35 2.62
C ILE A 223 -10.31 -13.59 1.28
N ASN A 224 -10.25 -12.62 0.35
CA ASN A 224 -10.80 -12.72 -1.00
C ASN A 224 -9.85 -13.42 -1.99
N ARG A 225 -8.67 -13.88 -1.55
CA ARG A 225 -7.61 -14.46 -2.40
C ARG A 225 -7.23 -13.49 -3.53
N PRO A 226 -6.76 -12.30 -3.18
CA PRO A 226 -6.45 -11.27 -4.16
C PRO A 226 -5.27 -11.67 -5.05
N ALA A 227 -5.11 -11.00 -6.19
CA ALA A 227 -3.95 -11.15 -7.07
C ALA A 227 -2.69 -10.51 -6.47
N MET A 228 -2.88 -9.48 -5.61
CA MET A 228 -1.78 -8.77 -4.94
C MET A 228 -2.21 -8.18 -3.59
N ILE A 229 -1.21 -7.95 -2.73
CA ILE A 229 -1.34 -7.13 -1.52
C ILE A 229 -0.67 -5.78 -1.79
N LEU A 230 -1.36 -4.70 -1.44
CA LEU A 230 -0.84 -3.34 -1.45
C LEU A 230 -0.74 -2.85 0.00
N ALA A 231 0.48 -2.66 0.47
CA ALA A 231 0.79 -2.35 1.88
C ALA A 231 1.39 -0.95 1.99
N ASP A 232 0.68 -0.06 2.69
CA ASP A 232 1.08 1.32 2.95
C ASP A 232 1.70 1.43 4.34
N GLU A 233 3.01 1.63 4.41
CA GLU A 233 3.79 1.76 5.66
C GLU A 233 3.41 0.71 6.72
N PRO A 234 3.37 -0.61 6.40
CA PRO A 234 2.71 -1.62 7.24
C PRO A 234 3.37 -1.85 8.59
N THR A 235 4.56 -1.31 8.79
CA THR A 235 5.36 -1.43 10.03
C THR A 235 5.50 -0.12 10.79
N GLY A 236 5.02 1.00 10.22
CA GLY A 236 5.28 2.34 10.74
C GLY A 236 4.75 2.64 12.15
N ASN A 237 3.79 1.85 12.66
CA ASN A 237 3.24 1.97 14.01
C ASN A 237 3.67 0.83 14.95
N LEU A 238 4.72 0.08 14.59
CA LEU A 238 5.17 -1.10 15.33
C LEU A 238 6.58 -0.89 15.87
N ASP A 239 6.91 -1.58 16.96
CA ASP A 239 8.29 -1.67 17.44
C ASP A 239 9.14 -2.53 16.48
N THR A 240 10.47 -2.37 16.57
CA THR A 240 11.43 -3.03 15.67
C THR A 240 11.29 -4.54 15.63
N LYS A 241 11.06 -5.20 16.76
CA LYS A 241 10.92 -6.65 16.84
C LYS A 241 9.64 -7.09 16.13
N THR A 242 8.53 -6.44 16.44
CA THR A 242 7.23 -6.72 15.83
C THR A 242 7.24 -6.42 14.33
N SER A 243 7.90 -5.33 13.91
CA SER A 243 8.11 -4.98 12.49
C SER A 243 8.80 -6.11 11.74
N LYS A 244 9.87 -6.66 12.30
CA LYS A 244 10.58 -7.81 11.74
C LYS A 244 9.66 -9.02 11.57
N GLU A 245 8.89 -9.38 12.61
CA GLU A 245 7.94 -10.50 12.57
C GLU A 245 6.87 -10.33 11.48
N ILE A 246 6.40 -9.09 11.27
CA ILE A 246 5.43 -8.78 10.21
C ILE A 246 6.09 -8.88 8.83
N MET A 247 7.31 -8.39 8.65
CA MET A 247 8.04 -8.53 7.38
C MET A 247 8.37 -9.99 7.06
N GLU A 248 8.74 -10.79 8.03
CA GLU A 248 8.93 -12.25 7.88
C GLU A 248 7.63 -12.96 7.49
N LEU A 249 6.47 -12.52 8.03
CA LEU A 249 5.16 -13.01 7.61
C LEU A 249 4.89 -12.69 6.13
N PHE A 250 5.15 -11.45 5.68
CA PHE A 250 5.01 -11.08 4.27
C PHE A 250 5.94 -11.91 3.38
N GLN A 251 7.20 -12.11 3.77
CA GLN A 251 8.13 -12.96 3.03
C GLN A 251 7.64 -14.40 2.93
N SER A 252 7.06 -14.96 3.99
CA SER A 252 6.49 -16.32 3.94
C SER A 252 5.30 -16.40 2.97
N LEU A 253 4.41 -15.39 2.99
CA LEU A 253 3.29 -15.30 2.05
C LEU A 253 3.76 -15.20 0.59
N ASN A 254 4.80 -14.43 0.33
CA ASN A 254 5.40 -14.32 -1.00
C ASN A 254 6.04 -15.64 -1.42
N ARG A 255 6.95 -16.20 -0.61
CA ARG A 255 7.71 -17.41 -0.92
C ARG A 255 6.84 -18.66 -1.02
N ASP A 256 5.97 -18.87 -0.02
CA ASP A 256 5.27 -20.14 0.15
C ASP A 256 3.95 -20.18 -0.62
N ARG A 257 3.40 -19.02 -0.99
CA ARG A 257 2.11 -18.87 -1.69
C ARG A 257 2.18 -18.11 -3.01
N GLY A 258 3.34 -17.65 -3.41
CA GLY A 258 3.52 -16.88 -4.64
C GLY A 258 2.77 -15.53 -4.63
N MET A 259 2.48 -14.98 -3.42
CA MET A 259 1.72 -13.74 -3.30
C MET A 259 2.53 -12.56 -3.82
N THR A 260 1.95 -11.77 -4.72
CA THR A 260 2.52 -10.49 -5.13
C THR A 260 2.30 -9.46 -4.04
N ILE A 261 3.37 -8.79 -3.59
CA ILE A 261 3.29 -7.84 -2.48
C ILE A 261 4.00 -6.54 -2.88
N ILE A 262 3.30 -5.43 -2.72
CA ILE A 262 3.80 -4.09 -3.04
C ILE A 262 3.76 -3.26 -1.77
N PHE A 263 4.91 -2.83 -1.31
CA PHE A 263 5.04 -1.90 -0.19
C PHE A 263 5.18 -0.48 -0.73
N VAL A 264 4.46 0.45 -0.14
CA VAL A 264 4.71 1.88 -0.29
C VAL A 264 5.31 2.35 1.01
N THR A 265 6.58 2.75 0.99
CA THR A 265 7.31 3.09 2.20
C THR A 265 8.41 4.11 1.93
N HIS A 266 8.81 4.83 2.96
CA HIS A 266 10.04 5.62 2.98
C HIS A 266 11.15 4.96 3.81
N ASP A 267 10.84 3.82 4.46
CA ASP A 267 11.74 3.08 5.34
C ASP A 267 12.65 2.14 4.53
N PRO A 268 13.99 2.36 4.56
CA PRO A 268 14.93 1.48 3.89
C PRO A 268 14.96 0.05 4.46
N GLU A 269 14.69 -0.13 5.78
CA GLU A 269 14.68 -1.46 6.40
C GLU A 269 13.57 -2.33 5.80
N THR A 270 12.37 -1.76 5.60
CA THR A 270 11.27 -2.43 4.91
C THR A 270 11.64 -2.78 3.47
N ALA A 271 12.31 -1.86 2.75
CA ALA A 271 12.72 -2.09 1.37
C ALA A 271 13.75 -3.23 1.24
N ASP A 272 14.65 -3.39 2.20
CA ASP A 272 15.66 -4.44 2.20
C ASP A 272 15.08 -5.88 2.32
N TYR A 273 13.81 -6.01 2.76
CA TYR A 273 13.09 -7.29 2.70
C TYR A 273 12.55 -7.63 1.31
N CYS A 274 12.51 -6.64 0.39
CA CYS A 274 11.96 -6.80 -0.95
C CYS A 274 13.01 -7.33 -1.95
N GLN A 275 12.51 -7.87 -3.07
CA GLN A 275 13.37 -8.33 -4.17
C GLN A 275 13.71 -7.18 -5.14
N ARG A 276 12.91 -6.10 -5.13
CA ARG A 276 13.00 -4.99 -6.08
C ARG A 276 12.54 -3.70 -5.42
N VAL A 277 13.22 -2.61 -5.74
CA VAL A 277 12.89 -1.28 -5.24
C VAL A 277 12.69 -0.33 -6.41
N ILE A 278 11.54 0.34 -6.43
CA ILE A 278 11.15 1.34 -7.41
C ILE A 278 11.18 2.71 -6.73
N HIS A 279 12.02 3.61 -7.20
CA HIS A 279 12.15 4.96 -6.66
C HIS A 279 11.29 5.94 -7.44
N ILE A 280 10.39 6.63 -6.73
CA ILE A 280 9.54 7.69 -7.27
C ILE A 280 10.08 9.04 -6.83
N ARG A 281 10.29 9.95 -7.80
CA ARG A 281 10.64 11.34 -7.55
C ARG A 281 9.86 12.24 -8.52
N ASP A 282 9.28 13.32 -8.01
CA ASP A 282 8.56 14.33 -8.78
C ASP A 282 7.51 13.79 -9.76
N GLY A 283 6.80 12.72 -9.33
CA GLY A 283 5.77 12.06 -10.12
C GLY A 283 6.26 11.15 -11.24
N LEU A 284 7.55 10.80 -11.26
CA LEU A 284 8.19 9.92 -12.22
C LEU A 284 8.87 8.75 -11.52
N VAL A 285 9.03 7.62 -12.23
CA VAL A 285 9.95 6.55 -11.82
C VAL A 285 11.36 7.00 -12.14
N GLU A 286 12.15 7.28 -11.09
CA GLU A 286 13.55 7.70 -11.23
C GLU A 286 14.50 6.52 -11.42
N ARG A 287 14.27 5.46 -10.64
CA ARG A 287 15.10 4.25 -10.65
C ARG A 287 14.25 3.02 -10.37
N ASP A 288 14.65 1.90 -10.93
CA ASP A 288 14.06 0.59 -10.75
C ASP A 288 15.20 -0.42 -10.55
N GLU A 289 15.38 -0.90 -9.33
CA GLU A 289 16.55 -1.65 -8.90
C GLU A 289 16.13 -3.02 -8.36
N GLN A 290 16.82 -4.07 -8.80
CA GLN A 290 16.70 -5.39 -8.17
C GLN A 290 17.69 -5.53 -7.04
N LEU A 291 17.22 -6.05 -5.91
CA LEU A 291 18.06 -6.44 -4.80
C LEU A 291 18.51 -7.89 -4.98
N ILE A 292 19.82 -8.10 -5.11
CA ILE A 292 20.40 -9.45 -5.21
C ILE A 292 20.81 -9.86 -3.81
N ASP A 293 20.15 -10.89 -3.29
CA ASP A 293 20.54 -11.55 -2.05
C ASP A 293 21.72 -12.50 -2.35
N HIS A 294 22.90 -12.16 -1.85
CA HIS A 294 24.12 -12.97 -1.96
C HIS A 294 24.22 -14.08 -0.93
N SER A 295 23.17 -14.36 -0.15
CA SER A 295 23.14 -15.54 0.70
C SER A 295 23.22 -16.82 -0.11
N PRO A 296 23.69 -17.94 0.46
CA PRO A 296 23.68 -19.23 -0.23
C PRO A 296 22.29 -19.67 -0.72
N GLU A 297 21.23 -19.23 -0.05
CA GLU A 297 19.84 -19.45 -0.48
C GLU A 297 19.41 -18.52 -1.62
N GLY A 298 19.79 -17.26 -1.58
CA GLY A 298 19.51 -16.28 -2.65
C GLY A 298 20.19 -16.65 -3.94
N LEU A 299 21.45 -17.07 -3.87
CA LEU A 299 22.22 -17.54 -5.04
C LEU A 299 21.63 -18.82 -5.64
N ARG A 300 21.13 -19.78 -4.83
CA ARG A 300 20.47 -20.99 -5.34
C ARG A 300 19.16 -20.67 -6.07
N LYS A 301 18.39 -19.68 -5.61
CA LYS A 301 17.15 -19.24 -6.27
C LYS A 301 17.42 -18.52 -7.57
N ALA A 302 18.47 -17.67 -7.65
CA ALA A 302 18.88 -17.00 -8.86
C ALA A 302 19.25 -17.97 -9.98
N VAL A 303 19.89 -19.10 -9.65
CA VAL A 303 20.27 -20.16 -10.60
C VAL A 303 19.07 -21.00 -11.10
N GLN A 304 17.96 -21.07 -10.33
CA GLN A 304 16.75 -21.81 -10.74
C GLN A 304 15.82 -21.03 -11.69
N VAL A 305 16.06 -19.74 -11.87
CA VAL A 305 15.24 -18.83 -12.72
C VAL A 305 15.90 -18.60 -14.08
N LEU A 306 17.14 -19.05 -14.29
CA LEU A 306 17.86 -19.09 -15.57
C LEU A 306 17.68 -20.44 -16.25
#